data_023ac2dc90689927908778dd26fd9c93
#
_entry.id   023ac2dc90689927908778dd26fd9c93
#
_cell.length_a   1.000
_cell.length_b   1.000
_cell.length_c   1.000
_cell.angle_alpha   90.00
_cell.angle_beta   90.00
_cell.angle_gamma   90.00
#
_symmetry.space_group_name_H-M   'P 1'
#
loop_
_entity.id
_entity.type
_entity.pdbx_description
1 polymer ?
#
loop_
_entity_poly.entity_id
_entity_poly.type
_entity_poly.pdbx_seq_one_letter_code
_entity_poly.pdbx_strand_id
1 'polypeptide(L)'
;MFEQNTSQRRASTGLRVILLIYLVSSAFAASGSAPDAWQDNLTPLPASSWNQDTAAHLLERAGFGGTPEQIQALFELGVRDAVEQLVHFDSAAATSALPFDHSGVHDPGLEPFPPSRPATTELAKRTGEALGIKVKPEGNRRLQPIVNKFFYWLRASRLETERVAYWWANRMLTTESPLQEKMTLFWHGHYAISEGKVRDYRKLLQELELFHAMGAGNFHDLMLAVAKDPAMLAFLDAGVNVKGAPNENFAREIMELFTMGVGNYDEQDIREAARAFTGWNYVDLQFVFNEHEHDGARKVFLGRSGEFDGEDIIAMIMEQPATAEYIAGKIYRFFVRTELNTELQSELGSVLRAADYEIATLLETIFLSKDFYSDASVGTHIKSPVELAISTYKKLGLDSVPGVPDFNRTTGSLGQTLFRPPTVAGWAGGRSWITPGLLLERGNFARDVLFPDINFIPPDRRNGSREIQSVAQRIRDGMDITSATQPSNIGEGAVMAESNQLADRDEDFNTRYGSFRGWQMAIQRVKPIPRHTARLSLTEDVLQQELTTASEVVDYFIFRYMRVEPSSDTRTMLIGFLEEELGTSDIPAAQTYMEDALRMMLHLLMSQPEYQLG
;
A
#
# COMPACT_ATOMS: atom_id res chain seq x y z
N MET A 1 -18.15 -40.46 -35.29
CA MET A 1 -18.21 -39.04 -35.69
C MET A 1 -17.71 -38.14 -34.55
N PHE A 2 -16.76 -38.61 -33.72
CA PHE A 2 -16.24 -37.87 -32.55
C PHE A 2 -14.70 -37.87 -32.45
N GLU A 3 -14.00 -38.43 -33.44
CA GLU A 3 -12.50 -38.49 -33.39
C GLU A 3 -11.76 -37.48 -34.29
N GLN A 4 -12.47 -36.64 -35.05
CA GLN A 4 -11.79 -35.66 -35.93
C GLN A 4 -11.61 -34.26 -35.34
N ASN A 5 -12.16 -33.94 -34.16
CA ASN A 5 -12.09 -32.60 -33.58
C ASN A 5 -10.96 -32.42 -32.54
N THR A 6 -10.29 -33.49 -32.13
CA THR A 6 -9.17 -33.40 -31.15
C THR A 6 -7.80 -33.18 -31.80
N SER A 7 -7.63 -33.56 -33.08
CA SER A 7 -6.33 -33.35 -33.78
C SER A 7 -6.11 -31.92 -34.25
N GLN A 8 -7.18 -31.18 -34.58
CA GLN A 8 -7.05 -29.77 -35.02
C GLN A 8 -6.77 -28.79 -33.83
N ARG A 9 -7.25 -29.11 -32.62
CA ARG A 9 -6.92 -28.28 -31.42
C ARG A 9 -5.49 -28.49 -30.96
N ARG A 10 -4.93 -29.70 -31.08
CA ARG A 10 -3.51 -29.93 -30.73
C ARG A 10 -2.53 -29.29 -31.71
N ALA A 11 -2.86 -29.23 -33.01
CA ALA A 11 -2.01 -28.60 -34.00
C ALA A 11 -1.97 -27.06 -33.88
N SER A 12 -3.04 -26.40 -33.41
CA SER A 12 -3.07 -24.96 -33.23
C SER A 12 -2.33 -24.49 -31.95
N THR A 13 -2.33 -25.34 -30.91
CA THR A 13 -1.61 -25.01 -29.64
C THR A 13 -0.10 -25.20 -29.82
N GLY A 14 0.33 -26.27 -30.50
CA GLY A 14 1.77 -26.48 -30.79
C GLY A 14 2.39 -25.39 -31.68
N LEU A 15 1.62 -24.86 -32.64
CA LEU A 15 2.11 -23.80 -33.53
C LEU A 15 2.26 -22.44 -32.81
N ARG A 16 1.42 -22.17 -31.81
CA ARG A 16 1.52 -20.94 -30.98
C ARG A 16 2.70 -21.00 -30.01
N VAL A 17 2.98 -22.15 -29.43
CA VAL A 17 4.13 -22.34 -28.51
C VAL A 17 5.47 -22.25 -29.27
N ILE A 18 5.56 -22.86 -30.44
CA ILE A 18 6.77 -22.79 -31.30
C ILE A 18 7.02 -21.34 -31.76
N LEU A 19 5.98 -20.53 -32.00
CA LEU A 19 6.13 -19.12 -32.34
C LEU A 19 6.65 -18.29 -31.16
N LEU A 20 6.25 -18.63 -29.92
CA LEU A 20 6.74 -17.97 -28.70
C LEU A 20 8.24 -18.23 -28.48
N ILE A 21 8.71 -19.48 -28.65
CA ILE A 21 10.14 -19.84 -28.50
C ILE A 21 10.99 -19.16 -29.59
N TYR A 22 10.51 -19.07 -30.83
CA TYR A 22 11.23 -18.34 -31.89
C TYR A 22 11.25 -16.82 -31.66
N LEU A 23 10.20 -16.24 -31.05
CA LEU A 23 10.13 -14.83 -30.71
C LEU A 23 11.02 -14.49 -29.50
N VAL A 24 11.10 -15.35 -28.48
CA VAL A 24 12.03 -15.17 -27.36
C VAL A 24 13.48 -15.23 -27.84
N SER A 25 13.84 -16.19 -28.71
CA SER A 25 15.19 -16.28 -29.27
C SER A 25 15.57 -15.14 -30.22
N SER A 26 14.59 -14.43 -30.82
CA SER A 26 14.87 -13.31 -31.71
C SER A 26 14.77 -11.94 -31.01
N ALA A 27 14.09 -11.85 -29.85
CA ALA A 27 14.01 -10.63 -29.07
C ALA A 27 15.32 -10.29 -28.33
N PHE A 28 16.10 -11.30 -27.92
CA PHE A 28 17.41 -11.10 -27.28
C PHE A 28 18.51 -10.58 -28.20
N ALA A 29 18.27 -10.34 -29.48
CA ALA A 29 19.29 -9.95 -30.43
C ALA A 29 19.43 -8.46 -30.69
N ALA A 30 18.65 -7.59 -30.05
CA ALA A 30 18.76 -6.13 -30.22
C ALA A 30 18.10 -5.33 -29.06
N SER A 31 18.67 -5.38 -27.87
CA SER A 31 18.53 -4.25 -26.95
C SER A 31 19.47 -3.15 -27.42
N GLY A 32 19.13 -2.49 -28.53
CA GLY A 32 19.75 -1.24 -28.88
C GLY A 32 19.32 -0.23 -27.82
N SER A 33 20.28 0.38 -27.11
CA SER A 33 20.02 1.50 -26.22
C SER A 33 19.07 2.50 -26.88
N ALA A 34 18.05 2.95 -26.15
CA ALA A 34 17.16 3.99 -26.66
C ALA A 34 17.98 5.22 -27.03
N PRO A 35 17.66 5.91 -28.13
CA PRO A 35 18.42 7.09 -28.52
C PRO A 35 18.46 8.12 -27.38
N ASP A 36 19.59 8.79 -27.14
CA ASP A 36 19.72 9.89 -26.15
C ASP A 36 18.64 10.98 -26.35
N ALA A 37 18.12 11.10 -27.56
CA ALA A 37 17.04 12.02 -27.93
C ALA A 37 15.65 11.67 -27.33
N TRP A 38 15.53 10.56 -26.59
CA TRP A 38 14.27 10.17 -25.96
C TRP A 38 14.12 10.71 -24.53
N GLN A 39 15.23 10.94 -23.86
CA GLN A 39 15.18 11.54 -22.53
C GLN A 39 14.54 12.93 -22.57
N ASP A 40 13.65 13.20 -21.61
CA ASP A 40 12.89 14.46 -21.47
C ASP A 40 11.97 14.79 -22.68
N ASN A 41 11.61 13.79 -23.49
CA ASN A 41 10.83 13.98 -24.72
C ASN A 41 9.42 13.37 -24.58
N LEU A 42 8.40 14.24 -24.45
CA LEU A 42 6.99 13.85 -24.32
C LEU A 42 6.32 13.45 -25.64
N THR A 43 7.01 13.50 -26.79
CA THR A 43 6.40 13.02 -28.04
C THR A 43 6.14 11.51 -28.00
N PRO A 44 5.05 11.03 -28.62
CA PRO A 44 4.68 9.63 -28.55
C PRO A 44 5.74 8.67 -29.08
N LEU A 45 5.86 7.49 -28.46
CA LEU A 45 6.69 6.39 -28.91
C LEU A 45 6.28 5.96 -30.31
N PRO A 46 7.22 5.83 -31.27
CA PRO A 46 6.90 5.27 -32.58
C PRO A 46 6.43 3.82 -32.48
N ALA A 47 5.41 3.46 -33.26
CA ALA A 47 4.89 2.07 -33.27
C ALA A 47 5.97 1.02 -33.63
N SER A 48 6.99 1.41 -34.41
CA SER A 48 8.13 0.54 -34.75
C SER A 48 9.05 0.23 -33.56
N SER A 49 8.96 1.00 -32.48
CA SER A 49 9.76 0.82 -31.26
C SER A 49 8.99 0.06 -30.16
N TRP A 50 7.73 -0.28 -30.41
CA TRP A 50 6.93 -1.09 -29.51
C TRP A 50 7.28 -2.57 -29.67
N ASN A 51 7.69 -3.21 -28.60
CA ASN A 51 8.10 -4.61 -28.53
C ASN A 51 7.69 -5.21 -27.16
N GLN A 52 8.02 -6.48 -26.91
CA GLN A 52 7.70 -7.15 -25.66
C GLN A 52 8.36 -6.51 -24.44
N ASP A 53 9.59 -5.98 -24.57
CA ASP A 53 10.30 -5.33 -23.46
C ASP A 53 9.64 -4.01 -23.07
N THR A 54 9.22 -3.20 -24.06
CA THR A 54 8.48 -1.96 -23.81
C THR A 54 7.09 -2.24 -23.24
N ALA A 55 6.41 -3.30 -23.69
CA ALA A 55 5.14 -3.75 -23.09
C ALA A 55 5.33 -4.24 -21.64
N ALA A 56 6.40 -4.98 -21.38
CA ALA A 56 6.74 -5.43 -20.04
C ALA A 56 7.09 -4.26 -19.12
N HIS A 57 7.82 -3.25 -19.61
CA HIS A 57 8.10 -2.02 -18.87
C HIS A 57 6.81 -1.28 -18.53
N LEU A 58 5.93 -1.06 -19.50
CA LEU A 58 4.64 -0.42 -19.25
C LEU A 58 3.84 -1.17 -18.17
N LEU A 59 3.75 -2.50 -18.26
CA LEU A 59 2.99 -3.31 -17.29
C LEU A 59 3.64 -3.31 -15.89
N GLU A 60 4.96 -3.23 -15.81
CA GLU A 60 5.68 -3.09 -14.53
C GLU A 60 5.41 -1.73 -13.88
N ARG A 61 5.42 -0.64 -14.67
CA ARG A 61 5.30 0.73 -14.15
C ARG A 61 3.86 1.15 -13.91
N ALA A 62 2.97 0.92 -14.87
CA ALA A 62 1.54 1.22 -14.75
C ALA A 62 0.78 0.21 -13.87
N GLY A 63 1.41 -0.92 -13.56
CA GLY A 63 0.87 -1.97 -12.69
C GLY A 63 1.91 -2.49 -11.71
N PHE A 64 1.97 -3.81 -11.59
CA PHE A 64 2.88 -4.54 -10.72
C PHE A 64 3.61 -5.65 -11.49
N GLY A 65 3.88 -5.44 -12.79
CA GLY A 65 4.38 -6.47 -13.69
C GLY A 65 3.31 -7.49 -14.10
N GLY A 66 3.73 -8.53 -14.79
CA GLY A 66 2.83 -9.59 -15.28
C GLY A 66 3.58 -10.85 -15.68
N THR A 67 2.81 -11.89 -16.05
CA THR A 67 3.34 -13.11 -16.64
C THR A 67 3.70 -12.88 -18.12
N PRO A 68 4.50 -13.76 -18.75
CA PRO A 68 4.81 -13.67 -20.18
C PRO A 68 3.56 -13.57 -21.06
N GLU A 69 2.48 -14.30 -20.70
CA GLU A 69 1.22 -14.27 -21.43
C GLU A 69 0.51 -12.91 -21.34
N GLN A 70 0.56 -12.27 -20.17
CA GLN A 70 0.00 -10.92 -19.96
C GLN A 70 0.80 -9.87 -20.73
N ILE A 71 2.13 -9.98 -20.75
CA ILE A 71 3.02 -9.12 -21.52
C ILE A 71 2.73 -9.26 -23.02
N GLN A 72 2.61 -10.50 -23.51
CA GLN A 72 2.29 -10.79 -24.90
C GLN A 72 0.92 -10.23 -25.31
N ALA A 73 -0.10 -10.42 -24.47
CA ALA A 73 -1.44 -9.88 -24.72
C ALA A 73 -1.41 -8.34 -24.82
N LEU A 74 -0.67 -7.67 -23.93
CA LEU A 74 -0.51 -6.22 -23.98
C LEU A 74 0.26 -5.75 -25.21
N PHE A 75 1.32 -6.48 -25.58
CA PHE A 75 2.10 -6.20 -26.79
C PHE A 75 1.25 -6.29 -28.08
N GLU A 76 0.38 -7.28 -28.20
CA GLU A 76 -0.48 -7.49 -29.36
C GLU A 76 -1.49 -6.35 -29.60
N LEU A 77 -1.83 -5.57 -28.57
CA LEU A 77 -2.71 -4.40 -28.71
C LEU A 77 -2.02 -3.22 -29.47
N GLY A 78 -0.69 -3.13 -29.40
CA GLY A 78 0.02 -1.94 -29.81
C GLY A 78 0.00 -0.87 -28.73
N VAL A 79 0.97 0.07 -28.77
CA VAL A 79 1.23 1.02 -27.66
C VAL A 79 0.02 1.89 -27.29
N ARG A 80 -0.74 2.38 -28.27
CA ARG A 80 -1.89 3.27 -28.00
C ARG A 80 -3.01 2.56 -27.28
N ASP A 81 -3.46 1.44 -27.83
CA ASP A 81 -4.58 0.67 -27.27
C ASP A 81 -4.19 0.04 -25.93
N ALA A 82 -2.91 -0.34 -25.75
CA ALA A 82 -2.38 -0.80 -24.47
C ALA A 82 -2.44 0.28 -23.38
N VAL A 83 -2.04 1.52 -23.69
CA VAL A 83 -2.12 2.64 -22.75
C VAL A 83 -3.57 3.03 -22.50
N GLU A 84 -4.42 3.11 -23.54
CA GLU A 84 -5.84 3.41 -23.41
C GLU A 84 -6.54 2.40 -22.51
N GLN A 85 -6.32 1.09 -22.71
CA GLN A 85 -6.90 0.04 -21.87
C GLN A 85 -6.45 0.14 -20.40
N LEU A 86 -5.19 0.51 -20.15
CA LEU A 86 -4.69 0.64 -18.78
C LEU A 86 -5.20 1.89 -18.10
N VAL A 87 -5.30 3.02 -18.81
CA VAL A 87 -5.66 4.32 -18.23
C VAL A 87 -7.18 4.48 -18.08
N HIS A 88 -7.95 4.03 -19.07
CA HIS A 88 -9.42 4.13 -19.06
C HIS A 88 -10.07 2.82 -18.61
N PHE A 89 -9.61 2.30 -17.48
CA PHE A 89 -10.26 1.13 -16.86
C PHE A 89 -11.69 1.47 -16.45
N ASP A 90 -12.60 0.52 -16.65
CA ASP A 90 -13.97 0.66 -16.15
C ASP A 90 -13.97 0.52 -14.63
N SER A 91 -14.13 1.67 -13.93
CA SER A 91 -14.19 1.70 -12.46
C SER A 91 -15.37 0.86 -11.91
N ALA A 92 -16.43 0.64 -12.69
CA ALA A 92 -17.55 -0.21 -12.33
C ALA A 92 -17.20 -1.71 -12.49
N ALA A 93 -16.45 -2.10 -13.52
CA ALA A 93 -15.96 -3.47 -13.69
C ALA A 93 -14.88 -3.81 -12.64
N ALA A 94 -14.04 -2.85 -12.28
CA ALA A 94 -13.07 -2.99 -11.20
C ALA A 94 -13.72 -3.16 -9.81
N THR A 95 -14.98 -2.76 -9.66
CA THR A 95 -15.82 -3.02 -8.47
C THR A 95 -16.29 -4.48 -8.39
N SER A 96 -16.00 -5.32 -9.40
CA SER A 96 -16.27 -6.77 -9.36
C SER A 96 -15.37 -7.52 -8.37
N ALA A 97 -14.31 -6.90 -7.86
CA ALA A 97 -13.54 -7.44 -6.74
C ALA A 97 -14.44 -7.62 -5.52
N LEU A 98 -14.33 -8.77 -4.85
CA LEU A 98 -15.11 -9.05 -3.65
C LEU A 98 -14.91 -7.92 -2.62
N PRO A 99 -16.00 -7.38 -2.03
CA PRO A 99 -15.91 -6.35 -1.01
C PRO A 99 -15.15 -6.87 0.21
N PHE A 100 -14.62 -5.95 1.02
CA PHE A 100 -13.95 -6.34 2.25
C PHE A 100 -14.90 -7.10 3.19
N ASP A 101 -14.48 -8.28 3.63
CA ASP A 101 -15.27 -9.15 4.52
C ASP A 101 -15.05 -8.73 5.98
N HIS A 102 -15.90 -7.83 6.48
CA HIS A 102 -15.85 -7.33 7.84
C HIS A 102 -16.03 -8.42 8.90
N SER A 103 -15.31 -8.32 10.03
CA SER A 103 -15.51 -9.21 11.19
C SER A 103 -16.68 -8.79 12.09
N GLY A 104 -17.35 -7.69 11.80
CA GLY A 104 -18.46 -7.21 12.63
C GLY A 104 -18.05 -6.74 14.03
N VAL A 105 -16.85 -6.17 14.15
CA VAL A 105 -16.27 -5.79 15.45
C VAL A 105 -16.66 -4.39 15.92
N HIS A 106 -17.27 -3.58 15.08
CA HIS A 106 -17.64 -2.21 15.42
C HIS A 106 -18.69 -2.18 16.54
N ASP A 107 -18.48 -1.33 17.53
CA ASP A 107 -19.39 -1.09 18.67
C ASP A 107 -19.78 0.39 18.62
N PRO A 108 -21.01 0.72 18.18
CA PRO A 108 -21.43 2.11 17.98
C PRO A 108 -21.23 2.98 19.21
N GLY A 109 -20.79 4.23 19.03
CA GLY A 109 -20.57 5.20 20.09
C GLY A 109 -19.22 5.06 20.82
N LEU A 110 -18.35 4.13 20.41
CA LEU A 110 -17.00 4.05 20.93
C LEU A 110 -16.06 4.96 20.16
N GLU A 111 -15.26 5.71 20.92
CA GLU A 111 -14.21 6.57 20.39
C GLU A 111 -12.86 6.25 21.03
N PRO A 112 -11.73 6.59 20.38
CA PRO A 112 -10.40 6.42 20.94
C PRO A 112 -10.22 7.23 22.23
N PHE A 113 -9.43 6.70 23.17
CA PHE A 113 -9.06 7.44 24.36
C PHE A 113 -8.20 8.66 24.03
N PRO A 114 -8.50 9.83 24.64
CA PRO A 114 -7.61 10.99 24.60
C PRO A 114 -6.29 10.70 25.33
N PRO A 115 -5.23 11.47 25.05
CA PRO A 115 -3.90 11.21 25.60
C PRO A 115 -3.81 11.42 27.11
N SER A 116 -4.65 12.27 27.72
CA SER A 116 -4.62 12.52 29.16
C SER A 116 -5.60 11.63 29.92
N ARG A 117 -5.19 11.20 31.13
CA ARG A 117 -6.02 10.34 31.98
C ARG A 117 -7.33 11.00 32.44
N PRO A 118 -7.35 12.27 32.89
CA PRO A 118 -8.60 12.95 33.23
C PRO A 118 -9.58 13.02 32.05
N ALA A 119 -9.09 13.39 30.87
CA ALA A 119 -9.91 13.43 29.66
C ALA A 119 -10.41 12.04 29.25
N THR A 120 -9.61 10.97 29.42
CA THR A 120 -10.01 9.58 29.22
C THR A 120 -11.14 9.19 30.17
N THR A 121 -11.05 9.56 31.44
CA THR A 121 -12.11 9.27 32.44
C THR A 121 -13.41 9.99 32.06
N GLU A 122 -13.35 11.24 31.65
CA GLU A 122 -14.53 12.00 31.25
C GLU A 122 -15.17 11.43 29.98
N LEU A 123 -14.34 11.09 28.97
CA LEU A 123 -14.83 10.41 27.77
C LEU A 123 -15.50 9.09 28.11
N ALA A 124 -14.90 8.26 28.98
CA ALA A 124 -15.49 6.99 29.40
C ALA A 124 -16.84 7.18 30.10
N LYS A 125 -17.03 8.24 30.90
CA LYS A 125 -18.30 8.58 31.54
C LYS A 125 -19.37 8.93 30.50
N ARG A 126 -19.07 9.88 29.59
CA ARG A 126 -19.99 10.30 28.53
C ARG A 126 -20.39 9.14 27.61
N THR A 127 -19.41 8.33 27.22
CA THR A 127 -19.68 7.16 26.36
C THR A 127 -20.52 6.12 27.10
N GLY A 128 -20.27 5.89 28.39
CA GLY A 128 -21.07 5.00 29.22
C GLY A 128 -22.52 5.43 29.30
N GLU A 129 -22.77 6.72 29.50
CA GLU A 129 -24.11 7.32 29.52
C GLU A 129 -24.79 7.18 28.14
N ALA A 130 -24.08 7.48 27.05
CA ALA A 130 -24.61 7.37 25.69
C ALA A 130 -24.99 5.92 25.32
N LEU A 131 -24.23 4.94 25.81
CA LEU A 131 -24.49 3.50 25.61
C LEU A 131 -25.54 2.94 26.60
N GLY A 132 -26.12 3.77 27.47
CA GLY A 132 -27.10 3.35 28.48
C GLY A 132 -26.50 2.48 29.58
N ILE A 133 -25.18 2.50 29.78
CA ILE A 133 -24.49 1.76 30.83
C ILE A 133 -24.63 2.53 32.14
N LYS A 134 -25.39 1.99 33.10
CA LYS A 134 -25.50 2.57 34.43
C LYS A 134 -24.17 2.48 35.18
N VAL A 135 -23.47 3.61 35.26
CA VAL A 135 -22.26 3.75 36.05
C VAL A 135 -22.69 3.86 37.51
N LYS A 136 -22.39 2.82 38.31
CA LYS A 136 -22.77 2.83 39.72
C LYS A 136 -21.96 3.90 40.47
N PRO A 137 -22.59 4.71 41.35
CA PRO A 137 -21.90 5.74 42.13
C PRO A 137 -20.87 5.20 43.11
N GLU A 138 -21.04 3.94 43.50
CA GLU A 138 -20.23 3.25 44.49
C GLU A 138 -19.69 1.92 43.94
N GLY A 139 -18.42 1.68 44.10
CA GLY A 139 -17.76 0.43 43.73
C GLY A 139 -16.49 0.60 42.95
N ASN A 140 -15.49 -0.19 43.27
CA ASN A 140 -14.21 -0.25 42.58
C ASN A 140 -14.42 -0.54 41.10
N ARG A 141 -13.81 0.30 40.21
CA ARG A 141 -13.75 0.05 38.77
C ARG A 141 -15.10 0.06 38.05
N ARG A 142 -15.99 0.94 38.43
CA ARG A 142 -17.28 1.13 37.76
C ARG A 142 -17.18 1.40 36.28
N LEU A 143 -16.07 2.05 35.83
CA LEU A 143 -15.81 2.36 34.42
C LEU A 143 -15.07 1.22 33.68
N GLN A 144 -14.63 0.17 34.37
CA GLN A 144 -13.83 -0.91 33.77
C GLN A 144 -14.50 -1.57 32.54
N PRO A 145 -15.83 -1.83 32.50
CA PRO A 145 -16.47 -2.40 31.31
C PRO A 145 -16.36 -1.51 30.08
N ILE A 146 -16.46 -0.18 30.27
CA ILE A 146 -16.33 0.81 29.18
C ILE A 146 -14.88 0.85 28.70
N VAL A 147 -13.93 0.95 29.63
CA VAL A 147 -12.50 0.95 29.34
C VAL A 147 -12.07 -0.32 28.59
N ASN A 148 -12.60 -1.48 28.98
CA ASN A 148 -12.36 -2.74 28.25
C ASN A 148 -12.88 -2.66 26.82
N LYS A 149 -14.04 -2.05 26.57
CA LYS A 149 -14.60 -1.85 25.22
C LYS A 149 -13.76 -0.91 24.38
N PHE A 150 -13.26 0.19 24.95
CA PHE A 150 -12.35 1.09 24.23
C PHE A 150 -11.07 0.38 23.81
N PHE A 151 -10.42 -0.34 24.70
CA PHE A 151 -9.22 -1.10 24.35
C PHE A 151 -9.52 -2.25 23.39
N TYR A 152 -10.68 -2.87 23.51
CA TYR A 152 -11.15 -3.83 22.52
C TYR A 152 -11.26 -3.19 21.13
N TRP A 153 -11.95 -2.04 21.02
CA TRP A 153 -12.11 -1.34 19.76
C TRP A 153 -10.75 -0.98 19.13
N LEU A 154 -9.86 -0.35 19.90
CA LEU A 154 -8.51 -0.04 19.44
C LEU A 154 -7.76 -1.26 18.88
N ARG A 155 -7.88 -2.40 19.54
CA ARG A 155 -7.19 -3.62 19.11
C ARG A 155 -7.88 -4.29 17.94
N ALA A 156 -9.20 -4.31 17.93
CA ALA A 156 -9.99 -4.88 16.85
C ALA A 156 -9.83 -4.06 15.56
N SER A 157 -9.90 -2.74 15.63
CA SER A 157 -9.65 -1.85 14.50
C SER A 157 -8.26 -2.05 13.91
N ARG A 158 -7.23 -2.15 14.75
CA ARG A 158 -5.87 -2.43 14.30
C ARG A 158 -5.75 -3.77 13.55
N LEU A 159 -6.37 -4.83 14.07
CA LEU A 159 -6.37 -6.14 13.42
C LEU A 159 -7.18 -6.13 12.12
N GLU A 160 -8.30 -5.41 12.09
CA GLU A 160 -9.07 -5.20 10.86
C GLU A 160 -8.26 -4.41 9.83
N THR A 161 -7.50 -3.37 10.21
CA THR A 161 -6.61 -2.65 9.29
C THR A 161 -5.54 -3.58 8.70
N GLU A 162 -4.98 -4.52 9.47
CA GLU A 162 -4.07 -5.54 8.96
C GLU A 162 -4.78 -6.45 7.92
N ARG A 163 -6.07 -6.76 8.13
CA ARG A 163 -6.89 -7.51 7.17
C ARG A 163 -7.24 -6.69 5.92
N VAL A 164 -7.52 -5.40 6.07
CA VAL A 164 -7.72 -4.48 4.92
C VAL A 164 -6.46 -4.44 4.05
N ALA A 165 -5.28 -4.32 4.66
CA ALA A 165 -4.01 -4.33 3.92
C ALA A 165 -3.79 -5.67 3.18
N TYR A 166 -4.10 -6.80 3.79
CA TYR A 166 -4.02 -8.11 3.15
C TYR A 166 -5.06 -8.27 2.03
N TRP A 167 -6.28 -7.82 2.23
CA TRP A 167 -7.34 -7.80 1.21
C TRP A 167 -6.94 -6.95 0.02
N TRP A 168 -6.39 -5.75 0.27
CA TRP A 168 -5.90 -4.87 -0.79
C TRP A 168 -4.71 -5.47 -1.55
N ALA A 169 -3.79 -6.14 -0.86
CA ALA A 169 -2.70 -6.87 -1.51
C ALA A 169 -3.23 -7.96 -2.48
N ASN A 170 -4.30 -8.69 -2.10
CA ASN A 170 -4.95 -9.64 -3.02
C ASN A 170 -5.58 -8.94 -4.23
N ARG A 171 -6.20 -7.77 -4.05
CA ARG A 171 -6.68 -6.95 -5.18
C ARG A 171 -5.55 -6.55 -6.11
N MET A 172 -4.44 -6.01 -5.59
CA MET A 172 -3.26 -5.67 -6.41
C MET A 172 -2.76 -6.86 -7.21
N LEU A 173 -2.80 -8.06 -6.63
CA LEU A 173 -2.35 -9.29 -7.29
C LEU A 173 -3.30 -9.74 -8.41
N THR A 174 -4.61 -9.72 -8.17
CA THR A 174 -5.59 -10.40 -9.03
C THR A 174 -6.39 -9.46 -9.95
N THR A 175 -6.25 -8.15 -9.80
CA THR A 175 -7.02 -7.17 -10.58
C THR A 175 -6.76 -7.25 -12.08
N GLU A 176 -7.82 -7.03 -12.87
CA GLU A 176 -7.75 -6.78 -14.31
C GLU A 176 -7.47 -5.30 -14.64
N SER A 177 -7.55 -4.41 -13.63
CA SER A 177 -7.29 -2.98 -13.74
C SER A 177 -6.06 -2.58 -12.89
N PRO A 178 -4.84 -2.99 -13.28
CA PRO A 178 -3.65 -2.83 -12.43
C PRO A 178 -3.29 -1.37 -12.15
N LEU A 179 -3.57 -0.45 -13.06
CA LEU A 179 -3.31 0.97 -12.87
C LEU A 179 -4.21 1.58 -11.78
N GLN A 180 -5.45 1.12 -11.62
CA GLN A 180 -6.33 1.57 -10.53
C GLN A 180 -5.68 1.30 -9.17
N GLU A 181 -5.17 0.09 -8.96
CA GLU A 181 -4.51 -0.27 -7.71
C GLU A 181 -3.17 0.46 -7.53
N LYS A 182 -2.46 0.71 -8.63
CA LYS A 182 -1.20 1.47 -8.62
C LYS A 182 -1.42 2.95 -8.28
N MET A 183 -2.46 3.57 -8.86
CA MET A 183 -2.86 4.94 -8.49
C MET A 183 -3.35 5.03 -7.05
N THR A 184 -4.10 4.03 -6.58
CA THR A 184 -4.50 3.93 -5.18
C THR A 184 -3.27 3.86 -4.25
N LEU A 185 -2.23 3.10 -4.62
CA LEU A 185 -0.98 3.04 -3.86
C LEU A 185 -0.23 4.38 -3.88
N PHE A 186 -0.25 5.10 -5.01
CA PHE A 186 0.28 6.45 -5.12
C PHE A 186 -0.41 7.41 -4.15
N TRP A 187 -1.76 7.47 -4.17
CA TRP A 187 -2.54 8.37 -3.30
C TRP A 187 -2.42 8.00 -1.83
N HIS A 188 -2.40 6.71 -1.51
CA HIS A 188 -2.13 6.25 -0.14
C HIS A 188 -0.74 6.68 0.38
N GLY A 189 0.25 6.80 -0.51
CA GLY A 189 1.57 7.35 -0.18
C GLY A 189 1.59 8.88 -0.12
N HIS A 190 0.80 9.55 -0.95
CA HIS A 190 0.72 11.01 -1.05
C HIS A 190 -0.01 11.63 0.13
N TYR A 191 -1.18 11.12 0.48
CA TYR A 191 -1.98 11.63 1.62
C TYR A 191 -1.57 11.03 2.97
N ALA A 192 -0.90 9.90 2.97
CA ALA A 192 -0.17 9.28 4.08
C ALA A 192 -0.89 9.25 5.44
N ILE A 193 -2.19 8.93 5.47
CA ILE A 193 -2.98 8.83 6.69
C ILE A 193 -2.57 7.61 7.52
N SER A 194 -2.46 7.80 8.86
CA SER A 194 -1.96 6.77 9.77
C SER A 194 -3.05 6.17 10.67
N GLU A 195 -3.15 4.83 10.66
CA GLU A 195 -3.96 4.05 11.62
C GLU A 195 -3.63 4.40 13.07
N GLY A 196 -2.37 4.69 13.36
CA GLY A 196 -1.94 5.05 14.71
C GLY A 196 -2.66 6.26 15.31
N LYS A 197 -3.15 7.19 14.47
CA LYS A 197 -3.91 8.37 14.88
C LYS A 197 -5.41 8.23 14.62
N VAL A 198 -5.82 7.75 13.44
CA VAL A 198 -7.23 7.60 13.06
C VAL A 198 -7.95 6.54 13.90
N ARG A 199 -7.31 5.41 14.13
CA ARG A 199 -7.77 4.33 15.02
C ARG A 199 -9.17 3.77 14.71
N ASP A 200 -9.58 3.90 13.46
CA ASP A 200 -10.83 3.35 12.93
C ASP A 200 -10.60 2.81 11.53
N TYR A 201 -10.56 1.47 11.39
CA TYR A 201 -10.31 0.81 10.11
C TYR A 201 -11.38 1.12 9.05
N ARG A 202 -12.61 1.48 9.45
CA ARG A 202 -13.70 1.80 8.53
C ARG A 202 -13.41 3.09 7.78
N LYS A 203 -12.87 4.10 8.48
CA LYS A 203 -12.44 5.37 7.88
C LYS A 203 -11.29 5.15 6.90
N LEU A 204 -10.30 4.33 7.27
CA LEU A 204 -9.18 3.99 6.38
C LEU A 204 -9.62 3.18 5.15
N LEU A 205 -10.61 2.30 5.33
CA LEU A 205 -11.21 1.56 4.21
C LEU A 205 -11.99 2.49 3.28
N GLN A 206 -12.79 3.41 3.84
CA GLN A 206 -13.54 4.41 3.06
C GLN A 206 -12.60 5.29 2.24
N GLU A 207 -11.51 5.76 2.82
CA GLU A 207 -10.48 6.52 2.11
C GLU A 207 -9.85 5.70 0.98
N LEU A 208 -9.53 4.44 1.23
CA LEU A 208 -8.99 3.54 0.21
C LEU A 208 -9.98 3.36 -0.96
N GLU A 209 -11.27 3.17 -0.65
CA GLU A 209 -12.34 3.08 -1.64
C GLU A 209 -12.50 4.38 -2.43
N LEU A 210 -12.29 5.54 -1.79
CA LEU A 210 -12.26 6.84 -2.44
C LEU A 210 -11.13 6.91 -3.48
N PHE A 211 -9.92 6.46 -3.15
CA PHE A 211 -8.81 6.41 -4.08
C PHE A 211 -9.06 5.45 -5.24
N HIS A 212 -9.68 4.30 -5.00
CA HIS A 212 -10.09 3.39 -6.07
C HIS A 212 -11.09 4.04 -7.04
N ALA A 213 -12.04 4.79 -6.51
CA ALA A 213 -13.10 5.39 -7.32
C ALA A 213 -12.62 6.61 -8.12
N MET A 214 -11.75 7.43 -7.56
CA MET A 214 -11.41 8.77 -8.10
C MET A 214 -9.93 8.94 -8.47
N GLY A 215 -9.08 7.96 -8.17
CA GLY A 215 -7.62 8.13 -8.22
C GLY A 215 -7.03 8.43 -9.60
N ALA A 216 -7.69 8.09 -10.69
CA ALA A 216 -7.30 8.44 -12.06
C ALA A 216 -8.22 9.51 -12.71
N GLY A 217 -9.20 10.02 -11.98
CA GLY A 217 -10.14 11.04 -12.42
C GLY A 217 -9.62 12.47 -12.22
N ASN A 218 -10.55 13.38 -11.93
CA ASN A 218 -10.25 14.78 -11.73
C ASN A 218 -9.58 15.05 -10.37
N PHE A 219 -8.40 15.69 -10.37
CA PHE A 219 -7.66 15.95 -9.13
C PHE A 219 -8.34 16.96 -8.21
N HIS A 220 -9.05 17.97 -8.74
CA HIS A 220 -9.80 18.93 -7.92
C HIS A 220 -10.90 18.21 -7.11
N ASP A 221 -11.66 17.36 -7.79
CA ASP A 221 -12.73 16.59 -7.15
C ASP A 221 -12.17 15.61 -6.12
N LEU A 222 -11.08 14.94 -6.44
CA LEU A 222 -10.38 14.04 -5.51
C LEU A 222 -9.89 14.81 -4.27
N MET A 223 -9.24 15.97 -4.46
CA MET A 223 -8.72 16.79 -3.34
C MET A 223 -9.86 17.25 -2.43
N LEU A 224 -10.97 17.71 -3.00
CA LEU A 224 -12.14 18.13 -2.23
C LEU A 224 -12.75 16.95 -1.44
N ALA A 225 -12.85 15.79 -2.08
CA ALA A 225 -13.38 14.59 -1.44
C ALA A 225 -12.49 14.11 -0.29
N VAL A 226 -11.16 14.10 -0.49
CA VAL A 226 -10.17 13.75 0.55
C VAL A 226 -10.18 14.78 1.69
N ALA A 227 -10.29 16.07 1.40
CA ALA A 227 -10.36 17.12 2.41
C ALA A 227 -11.59 16.98 3.33
N LYS A 228 -12.67 16.38 2.82
CA LYS A 228 -13.91 16.09 3.57
C LYS A 228 -13.94 14.66 4.14
N ASP A 229 -12.95 13.83 3.85
CA ASP A 229 -12.94 12.44 4.32
C ASP A 229 -12.73 12.36 5.84
N PRO A 230 -13.52 11.56 6.58
CA PRO A 230 -13.40 11.40 8.03
C PRO A 230 -12.04 10.89 8.51
N ALA A 231 -11.30 10.13 7.70
CA ALA A 231 -9.95 9.70 8.07
C ALA A 231 -8.98 10.89 8.04
N MET A 232 -9.03 11.73 7.00
CA MET A 232 -8.23 12.93 6.86
C MET A 232 -8.54 13.94 7.98
N LEU A 233 -9.82 14.22 8.22
CA LEU A 233 -10.26 15.14 9.26
C LEU A 233 -9.83 14.68 10.67
N ALA A 234 -9.89 13.37 10.94
CA ALA A 234 -9.38 12.80 12.18
C ALA A 234 -7.85 12.84 12.26
N PHE A 235 -7.17 12.61 11.14
CA PHE A 235 -5.72 12.58 11.08
C PHE A 235 -5.09 13.95 11.29
N LEU A 236 -5.69 15.01 10.78
CA LEU A 236 -5.17 16.38 10.89
C LEU A 236 -5.85 17.24 11.96
N ASP A 237 -6.61 16.63 12.88
CA ASP A 237 -7.29 17.29 13.99
C ASP A 237 -8.26 18.41 13.55
N ALA A 238 -8.93 18.24 12.42
CA ALA A 238 -9.85 19.27 11.89
C ALA A 238 -10.98 19.62 12.88
N GLY A 239 -11.44 18.66 13.69
CA GLY A 239 -12.50 18.86 14.66
C GLY A 239 -12.18 19.85 15.81
N VAL A 240 -10.90 20.29 15.97
CA VAL A 240 -10.53 21.34 16.92
C VAL A 240 -10.32 22.70 16.24
N ASN A 241 -10.48 22.77 14.92
CA ASN A 241 -10.38 24.01 14.15
C ASN A 241 -11.72 24.77 14.18
N VAL A 242 -11.86 25.70 15.12
CA VAL A 242 -13.11 26.40 15.39
C VAL A 242 -12.94 27.92 15.35
N LYS A 243 -14.02 28.64 15.12
CA LYS A 243 -14.07 30.10 15.15
C LYS A 243 -13.46 30.65 16.44
N GLY A 244 -12.52 31.56 16.30
CA GLY A 244 -11.82 32.19 17.44
C GLY A 244 -10.62 31.40 17.97
N ALA A 245 -10.44 30.14 17.52
CA ALA A 245 -9.27 29.32 17.83
C ALA A 245 -8.90 28.46 16.60
N PRO A 246 -8.52 29.07 15.46
CA PRO A 246 -8.17 28.34 14.25
C PRO A 246 -6.92 27.47 14.47
N ASN A 247 -6.97 26.24 13.94
CA ASN A 247 -5.86 25.28 13.94
C ASN A 247 -5.25 25.21 12.54
N GLU A 248 -4.00 25.60 12.39
CA GLU A 248 -3.31 25.70 11.10
C GLU A 248 -2.91 24.34 10.51
N ASN A 249 -2.88 23.27 11.29
CA ASN A 249 -2.32 21.98 10.88
C ASN A 249 -2.95 21.48 9.57
N PHE A 250 -4.28 21.43 9.50
CA PHE A 250 -5.01 20.97 8.33
C PHE A 250 -4.73 21.85 7.09
N ALA A 251 -4.80 23.18 7.24
CA ALA A 251 -4.57 24.12 6.14
C ALA A 251 -3.12 24.06 5.64
N ARG A 252 -2.16 23.94 6.54
CA ARG A 252 -0.73 23.82 6.21
C ARG A 252 -0.47 22.58 5.35
N GLU A 253 -0.96 21.42 5.77
CA GLU A 253 -0.71 20.16 5.04
C GLU A 253 -1.38 20.16 3.66
N ILE A 254 -2.60 20.73 3.54
CA ILE A 254 -3.27 20.87 2.23
C ILE A 254 -2.38 21.68 1.27
N MET A 255 -1.82 22.80 1.72
CA MET A 255 -1.01 23.67 0.85
C MET A 255 0.39 23.10 0.61
N GLU A 256 1.03 22.58 1.65
CA GLU A 256 2.44 22.18 1.63
C GLU A 256 2.67 20.80 1.03
N LEU A 257 1.93 19.78 1.50
CA LEU A 257 2.19 18.39 1.12
C LEU A 257 1.25 17.88 0.02
N PHE A 258 0.03 18.40 -0.03
CA PHE A 258 -1.01 17.78 -0.86
C PHE A 258 -1.28 18.51 -2.17
N THR A 259 -0.91 19.81 -2.29
CA THR A 259 -1.24 20.59 -3.49
C THR A 259 -0.10 21.42 -4.08
N MET A 260 0.33 22.52 -3.43
CA MET A 260 1.24 23.51 -4.04
C MET A 260 2.72 23.26 -3.79
N GLY A 261 3.06 22.56 -2.71
CA GLY A 261 4.43 22.45 -2.23
C GLY A 261 4.93 23.73 -1.53
N VAL A 262 6.07 23.60 -0.86
CA VAL A 262 6.71 24.70 -0.09
C VAL A 262 7.09 25.88 -0.98
N GLY A 263 6.90 27.11 -0.50
CA GLY A 263 7.39 28.34 -1.12
C GLY A 263 6.41 29.04 -2.06
N ASN A 264 5.19 28.51 -2.23
CA ASN A 264 4.15 29.08 -3.09
C ASN A 264 3.03 29.82 -2.32
N TYR A 265 3.22 30.05 -1.02
CA TYR A 265 2.31 30.71 -0.09
C TYR A 265 3.10 31.28 1.09
N ASP A 266 2.49 32.12 1.91
CA ASP A 266 3.07 32.66 3.14
C ASP A 266 2.31 32.20 4.41
N GLU A 267 2.86 32.55 5.59
CA GLU A 267 2.25 32.20 6.87
C GLU A 267 0.90 32.87 7.11
N GLN A 268 0.60 33.98 6.42
CA GLN A 268 -0.70 34.62 6.48
C GLN A 268 -1.73 33.80 5.70
N ASP A 269 -1.37 33.29 4.52
CA ASP A 269 -2.22 32.43 3.73
C ASP A 269 -2.64 31.18 4.52
N ILE A 270 -1.70 30.56 5.26
CA ILE A 270 -2.02 29.40 6.11
C ILE A 270 -3.04 29.78 7.19
N ARG A 271 -2.85 30.91 7.88
CA ARG A 271 -3.79 31.36 8.92
C ARG A 271 -5.17 31.65 8.37
N GLU A 272 -5.24 32.31 7.22
CA GLU A 272 -6.52 32.65 6.59
C GLU A 272 -7.22 31.41 6.03
N ALA A 273 -6.48 30.46 5.45
CA ALA A 273 -7.01 29.15 5.05
C ALA A 273 -7.51 28.36 6.29
N ALA A 274 -6.78 28.34 7.39
CA ALA A 274 -7.25 27.70 8.63
C ALA A 274 -8.57 28.28 9.12
N ARG A 275 -8.77 29.62 9.03
CA ARG A 275 -10.04 30.27 9.33
C ARG A 275 -11.16 29.82 8.38
N ALA A 276 -10.85 29.61 7.11
CA ALA A 276 -11.83 29.16 6.12
C ALA A 276 -12.27 27.70 6.37
N PHE A 277 -11.39 26.84 6.85
CA PHE A 277 -11.71 25.45 7.20
C PHE A 277 -12.34 25.30 8.60
N THR A 278 -12.54 26.35 9.37
CA THR A 278 -13.22 26.25 10.67
C THR A 278 -14.64 25.67 10.52
N GLY A 279 -15.03 24.83 11.48
CA GLY A 279 -16.32 24.16 11.49
C GLY A 279 -16.39 22.86 10.65
N TRP A 280 -15.32 22.51 9.89
CA TRP A 280 -15.25 21.22 9.23
C TRP A 280 -15.00 20.13 10.27
N ASN A 281 -15.84 19.11 10.26
CA ASN A 281 -15.78 18.02 11.22
C ASN A 281 -16.39 16.74 10.64
N TYR A 282 -16.45 15.68 11.42
CA TYR A 282 -17.09 14.43 11.04
C TYR A 282 -17.88 13.82 12.21
N VAL A 283 -18.90 13.06 11.86
CA VAL A 283 -19.62 12.18 12.80
C VAL A 283 -19.63 10.78 12.20
N ASP A 284 -19.04 9.83 12.91
CA ASP A 284 -18.80 8.45 12.43
C ASP A 284 -18.05 8.44 11.08
N LEU A 285 -18.69 8.07 9.99
CA LEU A 285 -18.14 8.02 8.63
C LEU A 285 -18.63 9.16 7.73
N GLN A 286 -19.22 10.21 8.30
CA GLN A 286 -19.82 11.29 7.52
C GLN A 286 -19.17 12.63 7.84
N PHE A 287 -18.88 13.39 6.79
CA PHE A 287 -18.52 14.81 6.91
C PHE A 287 -19.67 15.60 7.51
N VAL A 288 -19.35 16.53 8.39
CA VAL A 288 -20.31 17.48 9.00
C VAL A 288 -19.72 18.88 8.98
N PHE A 289 -20.50 19.85 8.52
CA PHE A 289 -20.16 21.26 8.63
C PHE A 289 -20.91 21.89 9.82
N ASN A 290 -20.16 22.36 10.82
CA ASN A 290 -20.69 23.06 12.00
C ASN A 290 -20.69 24.55 11.76
N GLU A 291 -21.79 25.11 11.25
CA GLU A 291 -21.93 26.51 10.90
C GLU A 291 -21.64 27.45 12.10
N HIS A 292 -22.02 27.06 13.32
CA HIS A 292 -21.76 27.84 14.54
C HIS A 292 -20.27 27.95 14.90
N GLU A 293 -19.47 27.00 14.46
CA GLU A 293 -18.01 26.96 14.69
C GLU A 293 -17.25 27.55 13.50
N HIS A 294 -17.93 27.94 12.41
CA HIS A 294 -17.31 28.54 11.23
C HIS A 294 -17.04 30.03 11.40
N ASP A 295 -15.84 30.46 10.95
CA ASP A 295 -15.48 31.88 10.85
C ASP A 295 -15.90 32.45 9.49
N GLY A 296 -17.12 32.99 9.40
CA GLY A 296 -17.67 33.65 8.21
C GLY A 296 -17.11 35.05 7.94
N ALA A 297 -16.15 35.57 8.74
CA ALA A 297 -15.58 36.89 8.52
C ALA A 297 -14.69 36.92 7.26
N ARG A 298 -14.51 38.14 6.72
CA ARG A 298 -13.64 38.38 5.56
C ARG A 298 -12.22 37.88 5.78
N LYS A 299 -11.65 37.25 4.78
CA LYS A 299 -10.29 36.67 4.76
C LYS A 299 -9.49 37.22 3.58
N VAL A 300 -8.18 37.15 3.66
CA VAL A 300 -7.27 37.47 2.55
C VAL A 300 -6.42 36.23 2.27
N PHE A 301 -6.59 35.62 1.10
CA PHE A 301 -5.90 34.39 0.73
C PHE A 301 -5.35 34.50 -0.71
N LEU A 302 -4.07 34.24 -0.89
CA LEU A 302 -3.33 34.36 -2.18
C LEU A 302 -3.64 35.68 -2.89
N GLY A 303 -3.62 36.80 -2.12
CA GLY A 303 -3.86 38.16 -2.62
C GLY A 303 -5.31 38.51 -2.91
N ARG A 304 -6.26 37.60 -2.74
CA ARG A 304 -7.71 37.83 -2.90
C ARG A 304 -8.37 38.10 -1.53
N SER A 305 -9.44 38.84 -1.52
CA SER A 305 -10.17 39.18 -0.31
C SER A 305 -11.65 38.88 -0.44
N GLY A 306 -12.21 38.05 0.44
CA GLY A 306 -13.61 37.61 0.42
C GLY A 306 -14.04 36.89 1.70
N GLU A 307 -15.31 36.46 1.74
CA GLU A 307 -15.87 35.62 2.80
C GLU A 307 -15.71 34.14 2.39
N PHE A 308 -14.45 33.69 2.26
CA PHE A 308 -14.10 32.39 1.75
C PHE A 308 -14.36 31.27 2.76
N ASP A 309 -14.87 30.13 2.27
CA ASP A 309 -14.93 28.87 3.00
C ASP A 309 -13.85 27.88 2.53
N GLY A 310 -13.87 26.65 3.04
CA GLY A 310 -12.85 25.67 2.73
C GLY A 310 -12.85 25.21 1.26
N GLU A 311 -14.03 25.19 0.60
CA GLU A 311 -14.14 24.84 -0.82
C GLU A 311 -13.53 25.95 -1.70
N ASP A 312 -13.80 27.22 -1.35
CA ASP A 312 -13.20 28.36 -2.03
C ASP A 312 -11.67 28.34 -1.94
N ILE A 313 -11.11 27.98 -0.78
CA ILE A 313 -9.66 27.84 -0.59
C ILE A 313 -9.10 26.77 -1.54
N ILE A 314 -9.71 25.59 -1.60
CA ILE A 314 -9.27 24.51 -2.50
C ILE A 314 -9.37 24.97 -3.96
N ALA A 315 -10.45 25.60 -4.37
CA ALA A 315 -10.62 26.12 -5.73
C ALA A 315 -9.53 27.15 -6.10
N MET A 316 -9.21 28.10 -5.18
CA MET A 316 -8.15 29.08 -5.40
C MET A 316 -6.75 28.44 -5.47
N ILE A 317 -6.50 27.36 -4.74
CA ILE A 317 -5.27 26.56 -4.84
C ILE A 317 -5.16 25.91 -6.21
N MET A 318 -6.25 25.36 -6.77
CA MET A 318 -6.25 24.76 -8.11
C MET A 318 -5.97 25.76 -9.24
N GLU A 319 -6.25 27.04 -9.05
CA GLU A 319 -5.91 28.07 -10.02
C GLU A 319 -4.38 28.35 -10.09
N GLN A 320 -3.61 27.94 -9.07
CA GLN A 320 -2.16 28.20 -9.03
C GLN A 320 -1.39 27.27 -9.97
N PRO A 321 -0.50 27.78 -10.85
CA PRO A 321 0.36 26.94 -11.69
C PRO A 321 1.17 25.92 -10.89
N ALA A 322 1.67 26.32 -9.72
CA ALA A 322 2.46 25.49 -8.83
C ALA A 322 1.75 24.20 -8.41
N THR A 323 0.40 24.20 -8.28
CA THR A 323 -0.38 23.02 -7.94
C THR A 323 -0.27 21.94 -9.01
N ALA A 324 -0.48 22.30 -10.26
CA ALA A 324 -0.38 21.36 -11.38
C ALA A 324 1.06 20.84 -11.56
N GLU A 325 2.06 21.71 -11.46
CA GLU A 325 3.48 21.33 -11.56
C GLU A 325 3.89 20.39 -10.43
N TYR A 326 3.41 20.64 -9.20
CA TYR A 326 3.72 19.81 -8.05
C TYR A 326 3.11 18.41 -8.17
N ILE A 327 1.82 18.33 -8.51
CA ILE A 327 1.10 17.05 -8.68
C ILE A 327 1.63 16.25 -9.86
N ALA A 328 1.79 16.90 -11.04
CA ALA A 328 2.36 16.25 -12.20
C ALA A 328 3.77 15.74 -11.94
N GLY A 329 4.59 16.53 -11.24
CA GLY A 329 5.93 16.11 -10.83
C GLY A 329 5.94 14.94 -9.85
N LYS A 330 5.00 14.85 -8.92
CA LYS A 330 4.87 13.69 -8.02
C LYS A 330 4.44 12.43 -8.76
N ILE A 331 3.45 12.52 -9.66
CA ILE A 331 2.99 11.41 -10.51
C ILE A 331 4.14 10.93 -11.40
N TYR A 332 4.85 11.84 -12.05
CA TYR A 332 6.00 11.50 -12.88
C TYR A 332 7.06 10.74 -12.07
N ARG A 333 7.48 11.25 -10.90
CA ARG A 333 8.49 10.59 -10.07
C ARG A 333 8.06 9.20 -9.56
N PHE A 334 6.78 8.97 -9.42
CA PHE A 334 6.26 7.66 -9.04
C PHE A 334 6.26 6.66 -10.20
N PHE A 335 5.89 7.11 -11.41
CA PHE A 335 5.72 6.21 -12.56
C PHE A 335 6.93 6.14 -13.49
N VAL A 336 7.82 7.12 -13.50
CA VAL A 336 8.93 7.20 -14.46
C VAL A 336 10.27 7.08 -13.75
N ARG A 337 10.83 8.16 -13.25
CA ARG A 337 12.12 8.20 -12.55
C ARG A 337 12.18 9.34 -11.52
N THR A 338 13.13 9.26 -10.61
CA THR A 338 13.31 10.25 -9.53
C THR A 338 13.74 11.62 -10.05
N GLU A 339 14.64 11.63 -11.03
CA GLU A 339 15.17 12.84 -11.65
C GLU A 339 14.12 13.45 -12.59
N LEU A 340 13.79 14.70 -12.35
CA LEU A 340 12.85 15.48 -13.15
C LEU A 340 13.37 16.92 -13.20
N ASN A 341 13.73 17.39 -14.37
CA ASN A 341 14.15 18.78 -14.56
C ASN A 341 12.95 19.74 -14.52
N THR A 342 13.24 21.02 -14.30
CA THR A 342 12.20 22.06 -14.10
C THR A 342 11.37 22.29 -15.36
N GLU A 343 12.00 22.20 -16.53
CA GLU A 343 11.37 22.42 -17.82
C GLU A 343 10.32 21.34 -18.09
N LEU A 344 10.68 20.07 -17.95
CA LEU A 344 9.77 18.94 -18.11
C LEU A 344 8.65 18.96 -17.04
N GLN A 345 8.98 19.34 -15.79
CA GLN A 345 7.97 19.49 -14.72
C GLN A 345 6.94 20.56 -15.09
N SER A 346 7.36 21.69 -15.62
CA SER A 346 6.45 22.77 -16.04
C SER A 346 5.62 22.36 -17.27
N GLU A 347 6.21 21.60 -18.23
CA GLU A 347 5.47 21.06 -19.37
C GLU A 347 4.37 20.08 -18.92
N LEU A 348 4.69 19.12 -18.04
CA LEU A 348 3.72 18.19 -17.46
C LEU A 348 2.63 18.91 -16.66
N GLY A 349 2.99 19.93 -15.86
CA GLY A 349 2.03 20.79 -15.17
C GLY A 349 1.10 21.53 -16.13
N SER A 350 1.63 21.98 -17.27
CA SER A 350 0.82 22.62 -18.33
C SER A 350 -0.14 21.65 -18.99
N VAL A 351 0.27 20.39 -19.22
CA VAL A 351 -0.61 19.31 -19.71
C VAL A 351 -1.77 19.09 -18.74
N LEU A 352 -1.47 18.93 -17.45
CA LEU A 352 -2.49 18.68 -16.41
C LEU A 352 -3.49 19.85 -16.30
N ARG A 353 -3.01 21.09 -16.36
CA ARG A 353 -3.89 22.27 -16.34
C ARG A 353 -4.75 22.39 -17.60
N ALA A 354 -4.17 22.12 -18.78
CA ALA A 354 -4.92 22.16 -20.04
C ALA A 354 -6.02 21.09 -20.10
N ALA A 355 -5.83 19.98 -19.38
CA ALA A 355 -6.80 18.92 -19.21
C ALA A 355 -7.77 19.16 -18.03
N ASP A 356 -7.84 20.38 -17.48
CA ASP A 356 -8.69 20.71 -16.31
C ASP A 356 -8.49 19.73 -15.14
N TYR A 357 -7.23 19.39 -14.86
CA TYR A 357 -6.82 18.46 -13.80
C TYR A 357 -7.25 16.99 -13.98
N GLU A 358 -7.61 16.57 -15.22
CA GLU A 358 -7.86 15.15 -15.50
C GLU A 358 -6.55 14.34 -15.49
N ILE A 359 -6.40 13.50 -14.49
CA ILE A 359 -5.17 12.69 -14.24
C ILE A 359 -4.97 11.68 -15.37
N ALA A 360 -6.03 11.08 -15.88
CA ALA A 360 -5.96 10.12 -16.98
C ALA A 360 -5.20 10.71 -18.20
N THR A 361 -5.49 11.96 -18.57
CA THR A 361 -4.80 12.65 -19.69
C THR A 361 -3.31 12.85 -19.44
N LEU A 362 -2.92 13.15 -18.19
CA LEU A 362 -1.51 13.24 -17.81
C LEU A 362 -0.82 11.87 -17.90
N LEU A 363 -1.48 10.82 -17.41
CA LEU A 363 -0.95 9.45 -17.45
C LEU A 363 -0.80 8.94 -18.89
N GLU A 364 -1.77 9.20 -19.77
CA GLU A 364 -1.64 8.89 -21.20
C GLU A 364 -0.43 9.59 -21.82
N THR A 365 -0.27 10.89 -21.56
CA THR A 365 0.87 11.66 -22.05
C THR A 365 2.19 11.05 -21.60
N ILE A 366 2.30 10.66 -20.31
CA ILE A 366 3.49 10.04 -19.74
C ILE A 366 3.73 8.67 -20.38
N PHE A 367 2.77 7.76 -20.35
CA PHE A 367 2.95 6.37 -20.80
C PHE A 367 3.10 6.21 -22.31
N LEU A 368 2.63 7.17 -23.09
CA LEU A 368 2.89 7.22 -24.54
C LEU A 368 4.23 7.87 -24.89
N SER A 369 4.88 8.60 -23.96
CA SER A 369 6.06 9.41 -24.27
C SER A 369 7.30 8.57 -24.56
N LYS A 370 8.19 9.10 -25.40
CA LYS A 370 9.54 8.54 -25.60
C LYS A 370 10.34 8.54 -24.31
N ASP A 371 10.15 9.56 -23.47
CA ASP A 371 10.85 9.69 -22.21
C ASP A 371 10.60 8.52 -21.26
N PHE A 372 9.36 8.02 -21.21
CA PHE A 372 8.98 6.87 -20.39
C PHE A 372 9.76 5.60 -20.80
N TYR A 373 10.10 5.44 -22.08
CA TYR A 373 10.84 4.30 -22.62
C TYR A 373 12.33 4.61 -22.88
N SER A 374 12.84 5.71 -22.37
CA SER A 374 14.26 6.05 -22.49
C SER A 374 15.13 5.21 -21.56
N ASP A 375 16.42 5.08 -21.90
CA ASP A 375 17.42 4.43 -21.04
C ASP A 375 17.55 5.11 -19.66
N ALA A 376 17.18 6.40 -19.56
CA ALA A 376 17.13 7.12 -18.30
C ALA A 376 15.94 6.70 -17.41
N SER A 377 14.92 6.05 -17.98
CA SER A 377 13.67 5.68 -17.28
C SER A 377 13.55 4.18 -17.07
N VAL A 378 13.87 3.37 -18.08
CA VAL A 378 13.75 1.90 -17.99
C VAL A 378 14.72 1.33 -16.97
N GLY A 379 14.23 0.53 -16.04
CA GLY A 379 15.05 -0.15 -15.03
C GLY A 379 15.74 0.77 -14.02
N THR A 380 15.26 1.99 -13.82
CA THR A 380 15.87 2.94 -12.86
C THR A 380 15.04 3.13 -11.58
N HIS A 381 13.80 2.70 -11.59
CA HIS A 381 12.93 2.77 -10.42
C HIS A 381 13.23 1.66 -9.43
N ILE A 382 13.52 2.02 -8.20
CA ILE A 382 13.67 1.07 -7.09
C ILE A 382 12.29 0.69 -6.58
N LYS A 383 11.89 -0.57 -6.75
CA LYS A 383 10.60 -1.09 -6.26
C LYS A 383 10.43 -0.82 -4.78
N SER A 384 9.32 -0.19 -4.40
CA SER A 384 8.90 -0.12 -3.00
C SER A 384 8.65 -1.54 -2.45
N PRO A 385 8.63 -1.74 -1.13
CA PRO A 385 8.37 -3.07 -0.55
C PRO A 385 7.06 -3.71 -1.01
N VAL A 386 5.99 -2.93 -1.18
CA VAL A 386 4.71 -3.41 -1.70
C VAL A 386 4.83 -3.79 -3.17
N GLU A 387 5.45 -2.93 -4.00
CA GLU A 387 5.70 -3.23 -5.42
C GLU A 387 6.55 -4.50 -5.57
N LEU A 388 7.60 -4.65 -4.78
CA LEU A 388 8.45 -5.85 -4.81
C LEU A 388 7.65 -7.11 -4.49
N ALA A 389 6.86 -7.08 -3.42
CA ALA A 389 6.09 -8.26 -3.00
C ALA A 389 5.03 -8.65 -4.05
N ILE A 390 4.22 -7.69 -4.50
CA ILE A 390 3.15 -7.95 -5.46
C ILE A 390 3.71 -8.34 -6.84
N SER A 391 4.75 -7.64 -7.31
CA SER A 391 5.43 -7.98 -8.57
C SER A 391 6.01 -9.40 -8.52
N THR A 392 6.62 -9.79 -7.40
CA THR A 392 7.11 -11.17 -7.20
C THR A 392 5.96 -12.18 -7.30
N TYR A 393 4.86 -11.96 -6.60
CA TYR A 393 3.71 -12.88 -6.61
C TYR A 393 3.06 -12.99 -7.99
N LYS A 394 2.91 -11.86 -8.72
CA LYS A 394 2.40 -11.86 -10.09
C LYS A 394 3.29 -12.66 -11.04
N LYS A 395 4.60 -12.40 -11.02
CA LYS A 395 5.58 -13.08 -11.87
C LYS A 395 5.68 -14.57 -11.56
N LEU A 396 5.44 -14.97 -10.31
CA LEU A 396 5.30 -16.37 -9.90
C LEU A 396 3.97 -17.00 -10.33
N GLY A 397 3.02 -16.23 -10.88
CA GLY A 397 1.71 -16.72 -11.31
C GLY A 397 0.79 -17.11 -10.16
N LEU A 398 0.94 -16.49 -8.97
CA LEU A 398 0.09 -16.80 -7.83
C LEU A 398 -1.32 -16.26 -8.03
N ASP A 399 -2.32 -17.00 -7.57
CA ASP A 399 -3.74 -16.65 -7.56
C ASP A 399 -4.19 -15.94 -6.28
N SER A 400 -3.35 -15.96 -5.24
CA SER A 400 -3.63 -15.36 -3.94
C SER A 400 -2.34 -14.99 -3.21
N VAL A 401 -2.39 -13.92 -2.41
CA VAL A 401 -1.26 -13.48 -1.59
C VAL A 401 -0.99 -14.52 -0.50
N PRO A 402 0.23 -15.05 -0.39
CA PRO A 402 0.56 -16.00 0.67
C PRO A 402 0.39 -15.39 2.07
N GLY A 403 -0.07 -16.19 3.02
CA GLY A 403 -0.07 -15.83 4.43
C GLY A 403 1.24 -16.22 5.14
N VAL A 404 2.09 -16.99 4.45
CA VAL A 404 3.44 -17.38 4.87
C VAL A 404 4.37 -17.29 3.65
N PRO A 405 5.31 -16.31 3.65
CA PRO A 405 5.53 -15.26 4.66
C PRO A 405 4.34 -14.28 4.78
N ASP A 406 4.12 -13.74 5.97
CA ASP A 406 3.04 -12.78 6.23
C ASP A 406 3.30 -11.46 5.48
N PHE A 407 2.42 -11.08 4.56
CA PHE A 407 2.56 -9.89 3.71
C PHE A 407 2.82 -8.61 4.52
N ASN A 408 1.97 -8.32 5.53
CA ASN A 408 2.08 -7.10 6.32
C ASN A 408 3.40 -7.04 7.13
N ARG A 409 3.83 -8.18 7.65
CA ARG A 409 5.09 -8.28 8.36
C ARG A 409 6.28 -8.10 7.41
N THR A 410 6.22 -8.73 6.26
CA THR A 410 7.29 -8.68 5.24
C THR A 410 7.46 -7.26 4.73
N THR A 411 6.41 -6.62 4.20
CA THR A 411 6.50 -5.24 3.71
C THR A 411 6.89 -4.27 4.82
N GLY A 412 6.43 -4.51 6.06
CA GLY A 412 6.82 -3.74 7.23
C GLY A 412 8.30 -3.89 7.60
N SER A 413 8.88 -5.10 7.53
CA SER A 413 10.33 -5.32 7.77
C SER A 413 11.19 -4.67 6.68
N LEU A 414 10.67 -4.58 5.47
CA LEU A 414 11.27 -3.88 4.34
C LEU A 414 11.08 -2.36 4.38
N GLY A 415 10.32 -1.83 5.35
CA GLY A 415 10.17 -0.39 5.60
C GLY A 415 8.86 0.23 5.13
N GLN A 416 7.90 -0.54 4.57
CA GLN A 416 6.60 -0.04 4.13
C GLN A 416 5.45 -0.83 4.76
N THR A 417 4.89 -0.31 5.84
CA THR A 417 3.67 -0.87 6.43
C THR A 417 2.47 -0.07 5.93
N LEU A 418 1.58 -0.69 5.14
CA LEU A 418 0.36 -0.05 4.67
C LEU A 418 -0.46 0.51 5.85
N PHE A 419 -1.09 1.66 5.67
CA PHE A 419 -1.84 2.43 6.69
C PHE A 419 -1.01 2.90 7.89
N ARG A 420 0.35 2.84 7.80
CA ARG A 420 1.25 3.31 8.86
C ARG A 420 2.47 4.01 8.29
N PRO A 421 2.26 5.12 7.58
CA PRO A 421 3.37 5.92 7.11
C PRO A 421 4.19 6.44 8.30
N PRO A 422 5.52 6.61 8.13
CA PRO A 422 6.39 7.10 9.20
C PRO A 422 6.13 8.57 9.55
N THR A 423 5.66 9.36 8.59
CA THR A 423 5.35 10.80 8.73
C THR A 423 4.13 11.17 7.90
N VAL A 424 3.61 12.39 8.05
CA VAL A 424 2.55 12.97 7.21
C VAL A 424 2.96 13.12 5.74
N ALA A 425 4.27 13.18 5.46
CA ALA A 425 4.81 13.21 4.10
C ALA A 425 4.95 11.82 3.45
N GLY A 426 4.51 10.76 4.13
CA GLY A 426 4.58 9.39 3.61
C GLY A 426 5.94 8.73 3.79
N TRP A 427 6.27 7.83 2.87
CA TRP A 427 7.54 7.10 2.83
C TRP A 427 8.55 7.81 1.92
N ALA A 428 9.82 7.83 2.33
CA ALA A 428 10.87 8.54 1.59
C ALA A 428 11.14 8.00 0.17
N GLY A 429 10.86 6.73 -0.09
CA GLY A 429 11.02 6.12 -1.42
C GLY A 429 12.47 5.94 -1.89
N GLY A 430 12.62 5.46 -3.11
CA GLY A 430 13.91 5.36 -3.82
C GLY A 430 15.00 4.63 -3.03
N ARG A 431 16.17 5.22 -2.90
CA ARG A 431 17.33 4.61 -2.22
C ARG A 431 17.10 4.25 -0.75
N SER A 432 16.07 4.81 -0.10
CA SER A 432 15.74 4.45 1.28
C SER A 432 15.29 2.97 1.41
N TRP A 433 14.84 2.36 0.32
CA TRP A 433 14.42 0.96 0.26
C TRP A 433 15.56 -0.06 0.10
N ILE A 434 16.79 0.38 -0.19
CA ILE A 434 17.95 -0.48 -0.51
C ILE A 434 19.17 -0.22 0.39
N THR A 435 18.95 0.11 1.66
CA THR A 435 20.03 0.10 2.65
C THR A 435 20.61 -1.34 2.80
N PRO A 436 21.84 -1.52 3.26
CA PRO A 436 22.44 -2.87 3.36
C PRO A 436 21.59 -3.87 4.14
N GLY A 437 20.96 -3.44 5.25
CA GLY A 437 20.05 -4.29 6.02
C GLY A 437 18.78 -4.65 5.23
N LEU A 438 18.20 -3.70 4.50
CA LEU A 438 16.99 -3.94 3.72
C LEU A 438 17.28 -4.79 2.47
N LEU A 439 18.46 -4.71 1.87
CA LEU A 439 18.85 -5.61 0.78
C LEU A 439 18.93 -7.07 1.26
N LEU A 440 19.47 -7.30 2.45
CA LEU A 440 19.45 -8.63 3.07
C LEU A 440 18.00 -9.13 3.29
N GLU A 441 17.14 -8.28 3.82
CA GLU A 441 15.72 -8.63 4.03
C GLU A 441 14.98 -8.88 2.71
N ARG A 442 15.33 -8.21 1.61
CA ARG A 442 14.78 -8.47 0.26
C ARG A 442 15.20 -9.86 -0.26
N GLY A 443 16.45 -10.26 -0.07
CA GLY A 443 16.91 -11.61 -0.37
C GLY A 443 16.21 -12.66 0.52
N ASN A 444 16.04 -12.39 1.81
CA ASN A 444 15.31 -13.26 2.72
C ASN A 444 13.83 -13.40 2.29
N PHE A 445 13.18 -12.32 1.85
CA PHE A 445 11.82 -12.38 1.33
C PHE A 445 11.71 -13.34 0.14
N ALA A 446 12.60 -13.23 -0.86
CA ALA A 446 12.62 -14.12 -2.02
C ALA A 446 12.77 -15.58 -1.58
N ARG A 447 13.71 -15.85 -0.66
CA ARG A 447 13.90 -17.20 -0.08
C ARG A 447 12.63 -17.69 0.62
N ASP A 448 12.01 -16.88 1.46
CA ASP A 448 10.86 -17.27 2.29
C ASP A 448 9.59 -17.53 1.45
N VAL A 449 9.49 -16.93 0.25
CA VAL A 449 8.43 -17.24 -0.73
C VAL A 449 8.70 -18.55 -1.44
N LEU A 450 9.95 -18.77 -1.90
CA LEU A 450 10.33 -19.96 -2.67
C LEU A 450 10.49 -21.22 -1.78
N PHE A 451 10.95 -21.05 -0.55
CA PHE A 451 11.19 -22.10 0.44
C PHE A 451 10.49 -21.76 1.77
N PRO A 452 9.16 -21.74 1.81
CA PRO A 452 8.45 -21.43 3.04
C PRO A 452 8.70 -22.48 4.11
N ASP A 453 8.95 -22.05 5.36
CA ASP A 453 9.07 -22.97 6.49
C ASP A 453 7.72 -23.54 6.90
N ILE A 454 7.32 -24.62 6.25
CA ILE A 454 6.06 -25.33 6.48
C ILE A 454 5.99 -26.00 7.86
N ASN A 455 7.13 -26.19 8.54
CA ASN A 455 7.16 -26.77 9.88
C ASN A 455 6.89 -25.73 10.96
N PHE A 456 7.02 -24.45 10.63
CA PHE A 456 6.81 -23.35 11.57
C PHE A 456 5.78 -22.34 11.03
N ILE A 457 4.58 -22.81 10.71
CA ILE A 457 3.48 -21.91 10.34
C ILE A 457 2.96 -21.23 11.61
N PRO A 458 3.04 -19.88 11.70
CA PRO A 458 2.49 -19.16 12.84
C PRO A 458 0.99 -19.44 13.00
N PRO A 459 0.44 -19.46 14.22
CA PRO A 459 -1.00 -19.64 14.41
C PRO A 459 -1.77 -18.52 13.69
N ASP A 460 -2.96 -18.86 13.17
CA ASP A 460 -3.86 -17.92 12.48
C ASP A 460 -4.18 -16.67 13.30
N ARG A 461 -4.14 -16.79 14.63
CA ARG A 461 -4.37 -15.69 15.55
C ARG A 461 -3.11 -15.38 16.34
N ARG A 462 -2.71 -14.11 16.30
CA ARG A 462 -1.54 -13.65 17.08
C ARG A 462 -1.82 -13.70 18.57
N ASN A 463 -0.87 -14.23 19.34
CA ASN A 463 -0.95 -14.32 20.79
C ASN A 463 -0.75 -12.97 21.53
N GLY A 464 -0.69 -11.85 20.82
CA GLY A 464 -0.41 -10.53 21.38
C GLY A 464 1.09 -10.23 21.53
N SER A 465 1.39 -9.00 21.96
CA SER A 465 2.77 -8.59 22.23
C SER A 465 3.36 -9.35 23.42
N ARG A 466 4.70 -9.29 23.58
CA ARG A 466 5.38 -9.90 24.75
C ARG A 466 4.83 -9.39 26.08
N GLU A 467 4.45 -8.10 26.15
CA GLU A 467 3.83 -7.49 27.33
C GLU A 467 2.49 -8.16 27.63
N ILE A 468 1.64 -8.35 26.61
CA ILE A 468 0.33 -9.00 26.77
C ILE A 468 0.49 -10.46 27.17
N GLN A 469 1.46 -11.17 26.60
CA GLN A 469 1.76 -12.54 26.97
C GLN A 469 2.26 -12.64 28.43
N SER A 470 3.14 -11.70 28.85
CA SER A 470 3.63 -11.65 30.23
C SER A 470 2.50 -11.35 31.23
N VAL A 471 1.58 -10.46 30.88
CA VAL A 471 0.38 -10.17 31.67
C VAL A 471 -0.53 -11.39 31.76
N ALA A 472 -0.76 -12.09 30.64
CA ALA A 472 -1.56 -13.31 30.61
C ALA A 472 -0.94 -14.42 31.47
N GLN A 473 0.39 -14.55 31.45
CA GLN A 473 1.10 -15.52 32.31
C GLN A 473 0.91 -15.20 33.81
N ARG A 474 1.12 -13.93 34.17
CA ARG A 474 0.95 -13.50 35.58
C ARG A 474 -0.47 -13.69 36.10
N ILE A 475 -1.48 -13.45 35.25
CA ILE A 475 -2.89 -13.73 35.64
C ILE A 475 -3.09 -15.24 35.87
N ARG A 476 -2.54 -16.09 34.99
CA ARG A 476 -2.60 -17.56 35.16
C ARG A 476 -1.88 -18.03 36.44
N ASP A 477 -0.78 -17.37 36.77
CA ASP A 477 0.00 -17.65 37.98
C ASP A 477 -0.68 -17.10 39.26
N GLY A 478 -1.92 -16.63 39.17
CA GLY A 478 -2.71 -16.19 40.32
C GLY A 478 -2.41 -14.76 40.79
N MET A 479 -1.80 -13.90 39.92
CA MET A 479 -1.56 -12.52 40.30
C MET A 479 -2.85 -11.77 40.59
N ASP A 480 -2.86 -11.05 41.69
CA ASP A 480 -3.97 -10.16 42.04
C ASP A 480 -4.05 -8.99 41.07
N ILE A 481 -5.15 -8.89 40.34
CA ILE A 481 -5.47 -7.82 39.40
C ILE A 481 -6.43 -6.78 40.01
N THR A 482 -6.72 -6.87 41.31
CA THR A 482 -7.57 -5.91 42.01
C THR A 482 -6.89 -4.54 42.13
N SER A 483 -7.66 -3.54 42.47
CA SER A 483 -7.14 -2.16 42.63
C SER A 483 -6.15 -2.09 43.81
N ALA A 484 -5.08 -1.33 43.64
CA ALA A 484 -4.14 -0.99 44.71
C ALA A 484 -4.75 -0.12 45.82
N THR A 485 -5.99 0.34 45.65
CA THR A 485 -6.71 1.22 46.59
C THR A 485 -7.40 0.49 47.75
N GLN A 486 -7.26 -0.83 47.87
CA GLN A 486 -7.75 -1.52 49.06
C GLN A 486 -6.91 -1.11 50.30
N PRO A 487 -7.57 -0.78 51.43
CA PRO A 487 -6.88 -0.32 52.64
C PRO A 487 -5.78 -1.25 53.16
N SER A 488 -5.86 -2.53 52.89
CA SER A 488 -4.85 -3.52 53.24
C SER A 488 -3.50 -3.34 52.51
N ASN A 489 -3.45 -2.57 51.43
CA ASN A 489 -2.24 -2.38 50.65
C ASN A 489 -1.51 -1.08 50.96
N ILE A 490 -2.06 -0.23 51.85
CA ILE A 490 -1.52 1.10 52.14
C ILE A 490 -0.30 1.05 53.06
N GLY A 491 -0.17 0.03 53.89
CA GLY A 491 0.94 -0.11 54.85
C GLY A 491 2.20 -0.80 54.31
N GLU A 492 2.08 -1.57 53.23
CA GLU A 492 3.16 -2.35 52.61
C GLU A 492 3.48 -1.86 51.20
N GLY A 493 3.09 -0.64 50.89
CA GLY A 493 2.84 -0.11 49.56
C GLY A 493 3.98 -0.15 48.55
N ALA A 494 5.24 -0.16 48.96
CA ALA A 494 6.35 -0.16 48.00
C ALA A 494 6.64 -1.57 47.43
N VAL A 495 6.61 -2.57 48.26
CA VAL A 495 6.93 -3.97 47.86
C VAL A 495 5.76 -4.60 47.11
N MET A 496 4.52 -4.28 47.49
CA MET A 496 3.32 -4.80 46.85
C MET A 496 3.03 -4.13 45.49
N ALA A 497 3.43 -2.86 45.30
CA ALA A 497 3.29 -2.19 44.01
C ALA A 497 4.19 -2.80 42.94
N GLU A 498 5.36 -3.33 43.30
CA GLU A 498 6.22 -4.05 42.35
C GLU A 498 5.68 -5.45 42.01
N SER A 499 4.99 -6.13 42.95
CA SER A 499 4.42 -7.46 42.72
C SER A 499 3.10 -7.43 41.95
N ASN A 500 2.30 -6.37 42.04
CA ASN A 500 1.03 -6.21 41.32
C ASN A 500 1.12 -5.21 40.16
N GLN A 501 1.81 -5.58 39.12
CA GLN A 501 2.01 -4.73 37.93
C GLN A 501 0.72 -4.44 37.13
N LEU A 502 -0.37 -5.12 37.42
CA LEU A 502 -1.67 -4.85 36.83
C LEU A 502 -2.51 -3.88 37.65
N ALA A 503 -2.11 -3.63 38.89
CA ALA A 503 -2.78 -2.66 39.74
C ALA A 503 -2.58 -1.26 39.19
N ASP A 504 -3.65 -0.52 39.13
CA ASP A 504 -3.65 0.91 38.76
C ASP A 504 -4.16 1.71 39.96
N ARG A 505 -3.53 2.83 40.26
CA ARG A 505 -3.92 3.73 41.35
C ARG A 505 -5.23 4.47 41.08
N ASP A 506 -5.75 4.35 39.86
CA ASP A 506 -7.05 4.94 39.50
C ASP A 506 -8.17 4.10 40.06
N GLU A 507 -9.02 4.71 40.85
CA GLU A 507 -10.13 4.05 41.55
C GLU A 507 -11.26 3.65 40.58
N ASP A 508 -11.40 4.34 39.45
CA ASP A 508 -12.49 4.12 38.50
C ASP A 508 -12.20 3.01 37.48
N PHE A 509 -10.94 2.83 37.10
CA PHE A 509 -10.55 1.80 36.12
C PHE A 509 -9.05 1.47 36.14
N ASN A 510 -8.70 0.33 35.52
CA ASN A 510 -7.33 -0.13 35.32
C ASN A 510 -7.02 -0.26 33.83
N THR A 511 -6.16 0.64 33.32
CA THR A 511 -5.81 0.69 31.89
C THR A 511 -5.03 -0.53 31.42
N ARG A 512 -4.16 -1.12 32.25
CA ARG A 512 -3.38 -2.32 31.89
C ARG A 512 -4.27 -3.53 31.76
N TYR A 513 -5.18 -3.72 32.70
CA TYR A 513 -6.17 -4.78 32.63
C TYR A 513 -7.14 -4.59 31.45
N GLY A 514 -7.59 -3.35 31.24
CA GLY A 514 -8.43 -3.01 30.08
C GLY A 514 -7.74 -3.32 28.75
N SER A 515 -6.48 -2.96 28.60
CA SER A 515 -5.68 -3.27 27.41
C SER A 515 -5.54 -4.79 27.18
N PHE A 516 -5.28 -5.56 28.24
CA PHE A 516 -5.20 -7.02 28.17
C PHE A 516 -6.55 -7.64 27.75
N ARG A 517 -7.64 -7.27 28.42
CA ARG A 517 -8.98 -7.79 28.09
C ARG A 517 -9.42 -7.36 26.69
N GLY A 518 -9.17 -6.13 26.32
CA GLY A 518 -9.47 -5.63 24.97
C GLY A 518 -8.75 -6.44 23.88
N TRP A 519 -7.47 -6.75 24.09
CA TRP A 519 -6.71 -7.59 23.17
C TRP A 519 -7.27 -9.01 23.07
N GLN A 520 -7.59 -9.64 24.20
CA GLN A 520 -8.19 -10.98 24.21
C GLN A 520 -9.52 -11.01 23.42
N MET A 521 -10.39 -10.02 23.65
CA MET A 521 -11.66 -9.93 22.94
C MET A 521 -11.47 -9.69 21.44
N ALA A 522 -10.51 -8.85 21.05
CA ALA A 522 -10.22 -8.55 19.66
C ALA A 522 -9.72 -9.80 18.91
N ILE A 523 -8.76 -10.53 19.46
CA ILE A 523 -8.25 -11.79 18.86
C ILE A 523 -9.39 -12.83 18.68
N GLN A 524 -10.35 -12.88 19.60
CA GLN A 524 -11.46 -13.84 19.52
C GLN A 524 -12.48 -13.47 18.44
N ARG A 525 -12.68 -12.18 18.16
CA ARG A 525 -13.76 -11.69 17.27
C ARG A 525 -13.30 -11.38 15.87
N VAL A 526 -12.08 -10.86 15.72
CA VAL A 526 -11.52 -10.54 14.38
C VAL A 526 -11.23 -11.84 13.65
N LYS A 527 -11.66 -11.92 12.39
CA LYS A 527 -11.36 -13.05 11.50
C LYS A 527 -9.86 -13.16 11.28
N PRO A 528 -9.27 -14.35 11.19
CA PRO A 528 -7.85 -14.51 10.92
C PRO A 528 -7.49 -14.15 9.47
N ILE A 529 -6.25 -13.76 9.24
CA ILE A 529 -5.64 -13.75 7.90
C ILE A 529 -5.23 -15.19 7.58
N PRO A 530 -5.54 -15.72 6.38
CA PRO A 530 -5.14 -17.06 5.96
C PRO A 530 -3.63 -17.31 6.08
N ARG A 531 -3.22 -18.53 6.40
CA ARG A 531 -1.82 -18.94 6.62
C ARG A 531 -1.39 -20.03 5.64
N HIS A 532 -1.72 -19.87 4.36
CA HIS A 532 -1.23 -20.75 3.30
C HIS A 532 0.12 -20.26 2.77
N THR A 533 0.90 -21.19 2.24
CA THR A 533 2.15 -20.90 1.53
C THR A 533 1.89 -20.67 0.05
N ALA A 534 2.84 -20.06 -0.66
CA ALA A 534 2.80 -19.97 -2.12
C ALA A 534 2.76 -21.38 -2.74
N ARG A 535 1.82 -21.60 -3.65
CA ARG A 535 1.76 -22.83 -4.42
C ARG A 535 2.52 -22.63 -5.72
N LEU A 536 3.71 -23.19 -5.79
CA LEU A 536 4.63 -23.05 -6.91
C LEU A 536 4.94 -24.42 -7.50
N SER A 537 4.98 -24.49 -8.81
CA SER A 537 5.49 -25.63 -9.57
C SER A 537 6.34 -25.11 -10.74
N LEU A 538 7.60 -24.74 -10.45
CA LEU A 538 8.51 -24.25 -11.49
C LEU A 538 8.82 -25.34 -12.50
N THR A 539 8.79 -26.61 -12.08
CA THR A 539 8.92 -27.78 -12.96
C THR A 539 7.82 -27.80 -14.03
N GLU A 540 6.55 -27.64 -13.63
CA GLU A 540 5.43 -27.61 -14.60
C GLU A 540 5.56 -26.42 -15.55
N ASP A 541 5.98 -25.29 -15.06
CA ASP A 541 6.20 -24.09 -15.84
C ASP A 541 7.27 -24.29 -16.93
N VAL A 542 8.45 -24.82 -16.54
CA VAL A 542 9.54 -25.16 -17.48
C VAL A 542 9.11 -26.20 -18.52
N LEU A 543 8.37 -27.22 -18.11
CA LEU A 543 7.89 -28.27 -19.02
C LEU A 543 6.81 -27.76 -19.98
N GLN A 544 5.94 -26.85 -19.56
CA GLN A 544 4.91 -26.22 -20.41
C GLN A 544 5.53 -25.34 -21.51
N GLN A 545 6.70 -24.74 -21.22
CA GLN A 545 7.46 -23.96 -22.18
C GLN A 545 8.34 -24.81 -23.11
N GLU A 546 8.34 -26.15 -22.95
CA GLU A 546 9.12 -27.09 -23.75
C GLU A 546 10.64 -26.78 -23.75
N LEU A 547 11.17 -26.22 -22.65
CA LEU A 547 12.59 -25.88 -22.51
C LEU A 547 13.42 -27.16 -22.35
N THR A 548 14.53 -27.23 -23.08
CA THR A 548 15.34 -28.46 -23.18
C THR A 548 16.74 -28.33 -22.57
N THR A 549 17.26 -27.11 -22.44
CA THR A 549 18.59 -26.83 -21.94
C THR A 549 18.57 -25.87 -20.75
N ALA A 550 19.59 -25.94 -19.90
CA ALA A 550 19.78 -25.01 -18.79
C ALA A 550 19.87 -23.54 -19.25
N SER A 551 20.47 -23.29 -20.41
CA SER A 551 20.51 -21.95 -21.00
C SER A 551 19.12 -21.41 -21.33
N GLU A 552 18.27 -22.21 -21.97
CA GLU A 552 16.88 -21.80 -22.29
C GLU A 552 16.08 -21.52 -21.02
N VAL A 553 16.25 -22.33 -19.97
CA VAL A 553 15.59 -22.11 -18.68
C VAL A 553 16.04 -20.79 -18.03
N VAL A 554 17.34 -20.51 -18.00
CA VAL A 554 17.88 -19.27 -17.44
C VAL A 554 17.38 -18.06 -18.23
N ASP A 555 17.41 -18.11 -19.57
CA ASP A 555 16.93 -17.03 -20.44
C ASP A 555 15.43 -16.76 -20.23
N TYR A 556 14.61 -17.81 -20.15
CA TYR A 556 13.19 -17.71 -19.84
C TYR A 556 12.94 -17.07 -18.46
N PHE A 557 13.72 -17.45 -17.43
CA PHE A 557 13.56 -16.89 -16.10
C PHE A 557 14.05 -15.43 -16.04
N ILE A 558 15.11 -15.08 -16.75
CA ILE A 558 15.53 -13.68 -16.90
C ILE A 558 14.40 -12.86 -17.52
N PHE A 559 13.86 -13.28 -18.65
CA PHE A 559 12.75 -12.60 -19.32
C PHE A 559 11.51 -12.46 -18.41
N ARG A 560 11.13 -13.53 -17.72
CA ARG A 560 9.92 -13.54 -16.87
C ARG A 560 10.07 -12.68 -15.63
N TYR A 561 11.21 -12.75 -14.95
CA TYR A 561 11.36 -12.15 -13.62
C TYR A 561 12.11 -10.80 -13.64
N MET A 562 12.99 -10.55 -14.58
CA MET A 562 13.82 -9.34 -14.62
C MET A 562 13.24 -8.28 -15.55
N ARG A 563 13.55 -7.00 -15.28
CA ARG A 563 13.29 -5.88 -16.21
C ARG A 563 14.60 -5.23 -16.66
N VAL A 564 15.67 -5.51 -15.94
CA VAL A 564 17.03 -5.13 -16.29
C VAL A 564 17.79 -6.42 -16.52
N GLU A 565 18.45 -6.55 -17.67
CA GLU A 565 19.26 -7.72 -17.96
C GLU A 565 20.42 -7.83 -16.98
N PRO A 566 20.67 -9.00 -16.38
CA PRO A 566 21.85 -9.23 -15.58
C PRO A 566 23.09 -9.29 -16.48
N SER A 567 24.28 -9.10 -15.89
CA SER A 567 25.53 -9.20 -16.63
C SER A 567 25.71 -10.58 -17.29
N SER A 568 26.48 -10.65 -18.38
CA SER A 568 26.84 -11.93 -19.04
C SER A 568 27.50 -12.93 -18.09
N ASP A 569 28.26 -12.43 -17.10
CA ASP A 569 28.89 -13.24 -16.09
C ASP A 569 27.86 -13.85 -15.12
N THR A 570 26.87 -13.05 -14.71
CA THR A 570 25.73 -13.53 -13.89
C THR A 570 24.94 -14.58 -14.65
N ARG A 571 24.62 -14.35 -15.91
CA ARG A 571 23.91 -15.32 -16.76
C ARG A 571 24.69 -16.64 -16.86
N THR A 572 25.99 -16.56 -17.13
CA THR A 572 26.87 -17.76 -17.22
C THR A 572 26.94 -18.50 -15.88
N MET A 573 27.03 -17.78 -14.77
CA MET A 573 27.04 -18.36 -13.43
C MET A 573 25.73 -19.11 -13.14
N LEU A 574 24.57 -18.54 -13.50
CA LEU A 574 23.26 -19.19 -13.29
C LEU A 574 23.10 -20.46 -14.12
N ILE A 575 23.57 -20.46 -15.37
CA ILE A 575 23.56 -21.67 -16.22
C ILE A 575 24.43 -22.77 -15.60
N GLY A 576 25.69 -22.44 -15.24
CA GLY A 576 26.60 -23.40 -14.62
C GLY A 576 26.09 -23.95 -13.28
N PHE A 577 25.47 -23.07 -12.46
CA PHE A 577 24.81 -23.48 -11.22
C PHE A 577 23.68 -24.50 -11.47
N LEU A 578 22.79 -24.23 -12.45
CA LEU A 578 21.68 -25.12 -12.75
C LEU A 578 22.17 -26.48 -13.28
N GLU A 579 23.17 -26.48 -14.17
CA GLU A 579 23.79 -27.73 -14.69
C GLU A 579 24.48 -28.54 -13.59
N GLU A 580 25.14 -27.89 -12.65
CA GLU A 580 25.82 -28.55 -11.51
C GLU A 580 24.79 -29.19 -10.57
N GLU A 581 23.73 -28.47 -10.20
CA GLU A 581 22.69 -28.97 -9.30
C GLU A 581 21.88 -30.13 -9.92
N LEU A 582 21.62 -30.05 -11.24
CA LEU A 582 20.91 -31.11 -11.95
C LEU A 582 21.80 -32.31 -12.33
N GLY A 583 23.11 -32.11 -12.40
CA GLY A 583 24.06 -33.09 -12.91
C GLY A 583 23.91 -33.39 -14.41
N THR A 584 23.14 -32.57 -15.14
CA THR A 584 22.87 -32.69 -16.57
C THR A 584 22.46 -31.34 -17.17
N SER A 585 22.77 -31.14 -18.45
CA SER A 585 22.25 -30.03 -19.24
C SER A 585 20.91 -30.34 -19.93
N ASP A 586 20.46 -31.60 -19.91
CA ASP A 586 19.21 -32.06 -20.48
C ASP A 586 18.07 -31.91 -19.44
N ILE A 587 17.28 -30.85 -19.58
CA ILE A 587 16.20 -30.50 -18.65
C ILE A 587 15.11 -31.57 -18.58
N PRO A 588 14.59 -32.13 -19.71
CA PRO A 588 13.65 -33.24 -19.67
C PRO A 588 14.10 -34.46 -18.86
N ALA A 589 15.41 -34.77 -18.86
CA ALA A 589 15.96 -35.86 -18.06
C ALA A 589 15.87 -35.62 -16.56
N ALA A 590 15.83 -34.36 -16.12
CA ALA A 590 15.76 -33.94 -14.71
C ALA A 590 14.32 -33.70 -14.18
N GLN A 591 13.30 -33.91 -15.00
CA GLN A 591 11.90 -33.51 -14.69
C GLN A 591 11.36 -33.99 -13.34
N THR A 592 11.88 -35.08 -12.77
CA THR A 592 11.38 -35.67 -11.52
C THR A 592 12.02 -35.06 -10.27
N TYR A 593 13.13 -34.30 -10.41
CA TYR A 593 13.89 -33.78 -9.28
C TYR A 593 14.38 -32.32 -9.45
N MET A 594 14.04 -31.64 -10.56
CA MET A 594 14.57 -30.31 -10.85
C MET A 594 13.93 -29.16 -10.03
N GLU A 595 12.82 -29.38 -9.34
CA GLU A 595 12.06 -28.31 -8.66
C GLU A 595 12.94 -27.52 -7.67
N ASP A 596 13.70 -28.21 -6.81
CA ASP A 596 14.54 -27.55 -5.81
C ASP A 596 15.71 -26.78 -6.46
N ALA A 597 16.32 -27.33 -7.51
CA ALA A 597 17.36 -26.66 -8.27
C ALA A 597 16.85 -25.38 -8.96
N LEU A 598 15.65 -25.45 -9.56
CA LEU A 598 14.97 -24.30 -10.17
C LEU A 598 14.67 -23.22 -9.13
N ARG A 599 14.17 -23.60 -7.94
CA ARG A 599 13.90 -22.65 -6.84
C ARG A 599 15.18 -21.99 -6.33
N MET A 600 16.27 -22.74 -6.18
CA MET A 600 17.56 -22.19 -5.75
C MET A 600 18.12 -21.23 -6.81
N MET A 601 18.09 -21.60 -8.08
CA MET A 601 18.51 -20.73 -9.18
C MET A 601 17.65 -19.46 -9.25
N LEU A 602 16.32 -19.57 -9.10
CA LEU A 602 15.42 -18.42 -9.06
C LEU A 602 15.69 -17.52 -7.84
N HIS A 603 16.02 -18.09 -6.68
CA HIS A 603 16.44 -17.31 -5.52
C HIS A 603 17.74 -16.53 -5.78
N LEU A 604 18.73 -17.13 -6.45
CA LEU A 604 19.94 -16.42 -6.86
C LEU A 604 19.61 -15.26 -7.81
N LEU A 605 18.73 -15.48 -8.78
CA LEU A 605 18.27 -14.45 -9.72
C LEU A 605 17.56 -13.30 -8.99
N MET A 606 16.61 -13.60 -8.10
CA MET A 606 15.85 -12.60 -7.33
C MET A 606 16.72 -11.86 -6.29
N SER A 607 17.90 -12.39 -5.97
CA SER A 607 18.87 -11.74 -5.08
C SER A 607 19.79 -10.75 -5.80
N GLN A 608 19.73 -10.69 -7.16
CA GLN A 608 20.52 -9.73 -7.91
C GLN A 608 20.03 -8.29 -7.69
N PRO A 609 20.92 -7.28 -7.76
CA PRO A 609 20.54 -5.87 -7.68
C PRO A 609 19.50 -5.47 -8.72
N GLU A 610 19.59 -5.98 -9.92
CA GLU A 610 18.71 -5.72 -11.06
C GLU A 610 17.27 -6.14 -10.80
N TYR A 611 17.05 -7.17 -9.99
CA TYR A 611 15.70 -7.59 -9.58
C TYR A 611 14.97 -6.55 -8.74
N GLN A 612 15.72 -5.68 -8.04
CA GLN A 612 15.16 -4.62 -7.21
C GLN A 612 14.59 -3.45 -8.03
N LEU A 613 14.87 -3.44 -9.33
CA LEU A 613 14.51 -2.37 -10.27
C LEU A 613 13.27 -2.74 -11.10
N GLY A 614 12.54 -1.69 -11.55
CA GLY A 614 11.34 -1.82 -12.39
C GLY A 614 11.19 -0.72 -13.41
#